data_bdc8182bb083b0210f795d572963c273
#
_entry.id   bdc8182bb083b0210f795d572963c273
#
_cell.length_a   1.000
_cell.length_b   1.000
_cell.length_c   1.000
_cell.angle_alpha   90.00
_cell.angle_beta   90.00
_cell.angle_gamma   90.00
#
_symmetry.space_group_name_H-M   'P 1'
#
loop_
_entity.id
_entity.type
_entity.pdbx_description
1 polymer ?
#
loop_
_entity_poly.entity_id
_entity_poly.type
_entity_poly.pdbx_seq_one_letter_code
_entity_poly.pdbx_strand_id
1 'polypeptide(L)'
;QPLVGIGPYEHHSDILPWRESGAEVIEIDEAETGGPDLAELEDVLRKAGAGRLIVGAFSLMSNVTGIVTDDVAVTRILKRYGALSVWDCAGSGPYLPVDMKAGTDAPKDAVVVSPHKFIGGPAASGVMIVRKEAVSKATPVFPGGGTVRFVSPWAHDYSDNLSAREEAGTPNVIGDIRAALAFLVKEAIGQRLMDERNAAWRAKALAVWRDNPAIEILGNDKARHALPVFSFRVKDLERGGYVHQQLVTRMLSDIYGIQARGGCACAGPYAHRLLDIGPEQSEA
;
A
#
# COMPACT_ATOMS: atom_id res chain seq x y z
N GLN A 1 21.07 7.97 12.25
CA GLN A 1 20.36 7.60 11.04
C GLN A 1 18.96 7.11 11.41
N PRO A 2 17.88 7.60 10.76
CA PRO A 2 16.54 7.06 10.97
C PRO A 2 16.44 5.58 10.60
N LEU A 3 15.49 4.86 11.20
CA LEU A 3 15.11 3.50 10.83
C LEU A 3 13.72 3.49 10.20
N VAL A 4 13.58 2.79 9.09
CA VAL A 4 12.27 2.54 8.48
C VAL A 4 12.04 1.02 8.39
N GLY A 5 11.02 0.54 9.08
CA GLY A 5 10.51 -0.81 8.90
C GLY A 5 9.44 -0.82 7.83
N ILE A 6 9.57 -1.67 6.82
CA ILE A 6 8.57 -1.86 5.77
C ILE A 6 8.03 -3.29 5.79
N GLY A 7 6.86 -3.50 5.22
CA GLY A 7 6.21 -4.82 5.18
C GLY A 7 6.63 -5.67 3.98
N PRO A 8 6.12 -6.91 3.91
CA PRO A 8 6.45 -7.84 2.83
C PRO A 8 5.75 -7.53 1.49
N TYR A 9 4.75 -6.66 1.48
CA TYR A 9 3.85 -6.45 0.32
C TYR A 9 3.98 -5.10 -0.33
N GLU A 10 5.04 -4.35 -0.02
CA GLU A 10 5.09 -2.94 -0.36
C GLU A 10 5.15 -2.69 -1.86
N HIS A 11 4.36 -1.72 -2.29
CA HIS A 11 4.44 -1.17 -3.63
C HIS A 11 5.75 -0.37 -3.79
N HIS A 12 6.30 -0.27 -5.01
CA HIS A 12 7.51 0.52 -5.28
C HIS A 12 7.43 1.94 -4.71
N SER A 13 6.25 2.55 -4.69
CA SER A 13 6.03 3.89 -4.12
C SER A 13 6.18 3.96 -2.61
N ASP A 14 6.13 2.82 -1.92
CA ASP A 14 6.38 2.71 -0.48
C ASP A 14 7.73 2.04 -0.16
N ILE A 15 8.52 1.71 -1.15
CA ILE A 15 9.89 1.20 -0.99
C ILE A 15 10.92 2.26 -1.35
N LEU A 16 10.82 2.79 -2.58
CA LEU A 16 11.88 3.62 -3.16
C LEU A 16 12.08 4.93 -2.41
N PRO A 17 11.05 5.68 -1.98
CA PRO A 17 11.25 6.91 -1.22
C PRO A 17 12.04 6.68 0.07
N TRP A 18 11.83 5.54 0.75
CA TRP A 18 12.57 5.21 1.96
C TRP A 18 14.02 4.85 1.67
N ARG A 19 14.29 4.07 0.61
CA ARG A 19 15.65 3.75 0.18
C ARG A 19 16.45 5.00 -0.19
N GLU A 20 15.83 5.96 -0.87
CA GLU A 20 16.45 7.23 -1.26
C GLU A 20 16.52 8.26 -0.12
N SER A 21 15.82 8.06 0.98
CA SER A 21 15.78 9.00 2.11
C SER A 21 17.08 9.04 2.94
N GLY A 22 18.00 8.09 2.72
CA GLY A 22 19.18 7.91 3.56
C GLY A 22 18.91 7.26 4.92
N ALA A 23 17.69 6.78 5.16
CA ALA A 23 17.36 5.97 6.32
C ALA A 23 17.94 4.54 6.18
N GLU A 24 18.09 3.84 7.28
CA GLU A 24 18.24 2.39 7.26
C GLU A 24 16.85 1.77 7.04
N VAL A 25 16.70 0.95 6.00
CA VAL A 25 15.43 0.31 5.66
C VAL A 25 15.53 -1.18 5.96
N ILE A 26 14.62 -1.68 6.78
CA ILE A 26 14.51 -3.11 7.10
C ILE A 26 13.14 -3.60 6.64
N GLU A 27 13.13 -4.63 5.81
CA GLU A 27 11.93 -5.34 5.41
C GLU A 27 11.61 -6.41 6.47
N ILE A 28 10.36 -6.43 6.93
CA ILE A 28 9.85 -7.43 7.86
C ILE A 28 9.25 -8.58 7.03
N ASP A 29 9.64 -9.79 7.34
CA ASP A 29 9.19 -10.98 6.64
C ASP A 29 7.68 -11.21 6.77
N GLU A 30 7.13 -12.03 5.86
CA GLU A 30 5.74 -12.44 5.91
C GLU A 30 5.52 -13.50 6.99
N ALA A 31 4.56 -13.26 7.86
CA ALA A 31 4.13 -14.24 8.87
C ALA A 31 3.44 -15.45 8.23
N GLU A 32 3.47 -16.62 8.89
CA GLU A 32 2.79 -17.83 8.42
C GLU A 32 1.30 -17.62 8.11
N THR A 33 0.64 -16.71 8.82
CA THR A 33 -0.78 -16.40 8.67
C THR A 33 -1.06 -15.15 7.81
N GLY A 34 -0.06 -14.68 7.08
CA GLY A 34 -0.11 -13.45 6.29
C GLY A 34 0.11 -12.18 7.11
N GLY A 35 0.49 -11.10 6.42
CA GLY A 35 0.94 -9.86 7.04
C GLY A 35 2.40 -9.92 7.49
N PRO A 36 2.97 -8.84 8.01
CA PRO A 36 4.32 -8.83 8.55
C PRO A 36 4.43 -9.68 9.81
N ASP A 37 5.58 -10.33 10.01
CA ASP A 37 5.86 -11.06 11.23
C ASP A 37 5.98 -10.08 12.41
N LEU A 38 5.02 -10.16 13.33
CA LEU A 38 4.94 -9.25 14.47
C LEU A 38 6.07 -9.48 15.48
N ALA A 39 6.59 -10.70 15.60
CA ALA A 39 7.70 -10.99 16.51
C ALA A 39 9.01 -10.43 15.96
N GLU A 40 9.24 -10.56 14.66
CA GLU A 40 10.38 -9.93 13.99
C GLU A 40 10.29 -8.41 14.06
N LEU A 41 9.12 -7.82 13.77
CA LEU A 41 8.91 -6.37 13.90
C LEU A 41 9.27 -5.88 15.30
N GLU A 42 8.79 -6.57 16.34
CA GLU A 42 9.10 -6.20 17.72
C GLU A 42 10.59 -6.33 18.05
N ASP A 43 11.27 -7.35 17.53
CA ASP A 43 12.71 -7.56 17.71
C ASP A 43 13.52 -6.44 17.03
N VAL A 44 13.18 -6.06 15.81
CA VAL A 44 13.79 -4.94 15.07
C VAL A 44 13.65 -3.63 15.84
N LEU A 45 12.44 -3.33 16.31
CA LEU A 45 12.16 -2.11 17.08
C LEU A 45 12.93 -2.08 18.40
N ARG A 46 13.01 -3.19 19.10
CA ARG A 46 13.76 -3.33 20.35
C ARG A 46 15.26 -3.10 20.13
N LYS A 47 15.83 -3.62 19.03
CA LYS A 47 17.25 -3.45 18.65
C LYS A 47 17.58 -2.03 18.19
N ALA A 48 16.63 -1.30 17.66
CA ALA A 48 16.82 0.06 17.17
C ALA A 48 17.28 1.04 18.28
N GLY A 49 16.91 0.78 19.52
CA GLY A 49 17.31 1.57 20.69
C GLY A 49 16.52 2.87 20.86
N ALA A 50 16.68 3.50 22.01
CA ALA A 50 16.02 4.76 22.35
C ALA A 50 16.67 5.96 21.65
N GLY A 51 15.86 6.99 21.33
CA GLY A 51 16.34 8.26 20.78
C GLY A 51 16.54 8.28 19.26
N ARG A 52 16.28 7.17 18.57
CA ARG A 52 16.30 7.08 17.12
C ARG A 52 14.91 7.39 16.56
N LEU A 53 14.84 8.17 15.47
CA LEU A 53 13.60 8.27 14.72
C LEU A 53 13.30 6.94 14.03
N ILE A 54 12.15 6.38 14.34
CA ILE A 54 11.68 5.11 13.77
C ILE A 54 10.35 5.34 13.06
N VAL A 55 10.22 4.82 11.86
CA VAL A 55 9.00 4.84 11.05
C VAL A 55 8.66 3.41 10.66
N GLY A 56 7.43 2.99 10.89
CA GLY A 56 6.86 1.80 10.25
C GLY A 56 6.00 2.24 9.09
N ALA A 57 6.34 1.80 7.87
CA ALA A 57 5.59 2.08 6.64
C ALA A 57 5.07 0.76 6.06
N PHE A 58 3.76 0.59 6.04
CA PHE A 58 3.13 -0.68 5.69
C PHE A 58 1.95 -0.51 4.75
N SER A 59 1.87 -1.38 3.74
CA SER A 59 0.66 -1.52 2.93
C SER A 59 -0.45 -2.20 3.74
N LEU A 60 -1.64 -1.58 3.76
CA LEU A 60 -2.82 -2.19 4.39
C LEU A 60 -3.26 -3.46 3.65
N MET A 61 -2.95 -3.57 2.36
CA MET A 61 -3.29 -4.72 1.54
C MET A 61 -2.26 -4.91 0.42
N SER A 62 -1.85 -6.16 0.19
CA SER A 62 -1.06 -6.50 -0.99
C SER A 62 -1.87 -6.26 -2.27
N ASN A 63 -1.32 -5.45 -3.17
CA ASN A 63 -1.88 -5.25 -4.51
C ASN A 63 -1.69 -6.47 -5.44
N VAL A 64 -0.90 -7.45 -5.02
CA VAL A 64 -0.57 -8.67 -5.77
C VAL A 64 -1.46 -9.84 -5.35
N THR A 65 -1.64 -10.08 -4.06
CA THR A 65 -2.34 -11.25 -3.53
C THR A 65 -3.63 -10.92 -2.79
N GLY A 66 -3.90 -9.63 -2.55
CA GLY A 66 -5.06 -9.19 -1.80
C GLY A 66 -4.99 -9.45 -0.29
N ILE A 67 -3.88 -9.99 0.22
CA ILE A 67 -3.70 -10.24 1.65
C ILE A 67 -3.76 -8.92 2.40
N VAL A 68 -4.56 -8.89 3.47
CA VAL A 68 -4.80 -7.71 4.30
C VAL A 68 -3.94 -7.79 5.56
N THR A 69 -3.24 -6.71 5.84
CA THR A 69 -2.41 -6.56 7.04
C THR A 69 -3.29 -6.18 8.24
N ASP A 70 -3.04 -6.78 9.40
CA ASP A 70 -3.65 -6.35 10.68
C ASP A 70 -3.01 -5.02 11.12
N ASP A 71 -3.60 -3.93 10.65
CA ASP A 71 -3.13 -2.58 10.91
C ASP A 71 -3.15 -2.20 12.38
N VAL A 72 -4.08 -2.75 13.14
CA VAL A 72 -4.19 -2.49 14.59
C VAL A 72 -3.05 -3.16 15.33
N ALA A 73 -2.77 -4.44 15.06
CA ALA A 73 -1.69 -5.17 15.72
C ALA A 73 -0.32 -4.55 15.42
N VAL A 74 -0.04 -4.25 14.15
CA VAL A 74 1.21 -3.60 13.72
C VAL A 74 1.36 -2.21 14.36
N THR A 75 0.32 -1.37 14.26
CA THR A 75 0.38 -0.01 14.81
C THR A 75 0.56 -0.02 16.32
N ARG A 76 -0.10 -0.94 17.04
CA ARG A 76 0.05 -1.08 18.49
C ARG A 76 1.50 -1.39 18.88
N ILE A 77 2.17 -2.26 18.13
CA ILE A 77 3.59 -2.56 18.35
C ILE A 77 4.43 -1.30 18.09
N LEU A 78 4.27 -0.63 16.95
CA LEU A 78 4.98 0.61 16.63
C LEU A 78 4.84 1.65 17.75
N LYS A 79 3.62 1.85 18.25
CA LYS A 79 3.36 2.83 19.32
C LYS A 79 4.03 2.49 20.65
N ARG A 80 4.15 1.22 21.00
CA ARG A 80 4.89 0.80 22.21
C ARG A 80 6.37 1.23 22.19
N TYR A 81 6.96 1.30 20.98
CA TYR A 81 8.35 1.71 20.80
C TYR A 81 8.52 3.17 20.37
N GLY A 82 7.44 3.98 20.43
CA GLY A 82 7.48 5.39 20.06
C GLY A 82 7.72 5.63 18.55
N ALA A 83 7.50 4.63 17.72
CA ALA A 83 7.65 4.74 16.27
C ALA A 83 6.43 5.42 15.63
N LEU A 84 6.67 6.13 14.53
CA LEU A 84 5.61 6.65 13.66
C LEU A 84 5.07 5.51 12.78
N SER A 85 3.76 5.54 12.53
CA SER A 85 3.08 4.57 11.67
C SER A 85 2.51 5.24 10.42
N VAL A 86 2.98 4.82 9.25
CA VAL A 86 2.54 5.27 7.93
C VAL A 86 1.87 4.11 7.23
N TRP A 87 0.65 4.33 6.71
CA TRP A 87 -0.14 3.28 6.09
C TRP A 87 -0.45 3.59 4.64
N ASP A 88 0.01 2.75 3.72
CA ASP A 88 -0.38 2.80 2.33
C ASP A 88 -1.74 2.12 2.15
N CYS A 89 -2.76 2.94 1.92
CA CYS A 89 -4.12 2.52 1.58
C CYS A 89 -4.43 2.70 0.08
N ALA A 90 -3.44 2.88 -0.77
CA ALA A 90 -3.67 3.11 -2.20
C ALA A 90 -4.37 1.93 -2.89
N GLY A 91 -4.00 0.70 -2.54
CA GLY A 91 -4.64 -0.52 -3.08
C GLY A 91 -5.90 -0.91 -2.33
N SER A 92 -5.92 -0.70 -1.03
CA SER A 92 -7.01 -1.12 -0.14
C SER A 92 -8.16 -0.10 -0.05
N GLY A 93 -7.86 1.19 -0.19
CA GLY A 93 -8.81 2.28 0.03
C GLY A 93 -10.13 2.16 -0.72
N PRO A 94 -10.18 1.67 -1.98
CA PRO A 94 -11.46 1.42 -2.67
C PRO A 94 -12.35 0.40 -1.98
N TYR A 95 -11.79 -0.52 -1.19
CA TYR A 95 -12.48 -1.72 -0.70
C TYR A 95 -12.59 -1.77 0.82
N LEU A 96 -11.59 -1.29 1.55
CA LEU A 96 -11.52 -1.33 3.00
C LEU A 96 -11.74 0.06 3.59
N PRO A 97 -12.14 0.15 4.89
CA PRO A 97 -12.21 1.43 5.57
C PRO A 97 -10.86 2.16 5.57
N VAL A 98 -10.89 3.47 5.29
CA VAL A 98 -9.75 4.38 5.49
C VAL A 98 -9.95 5.05 6.84
N ASP A 99 -9.20 4.63 7.84
CA ASP A 99 -9.42 5.03 9.22
C ASP A 99 -8.07 5.28 9.93
N MET A 100 -7.92 6.46 10.50
CA MET A 100 -6.76 6.86 11.30
C MET A 100 -6.72 6.22 12.69
N LYS A 101 -7.79 5.52 13.10
CA LYS A 101 -7.93 4.93 14.45
C LYS A 101 -7.73 5.95 15.59
N ALA A 102 -8.11 7.21 15.34
CA ALA A 102 -7.96 8.27 16.32
C ALA A 102 -8.73 7.94 17.63
N GLY A 103 -8.10 8.21 18.78
CA GLY A 103 -8.70 7.93 20.09
C GLY A 103 -8.67 6.46 20.53
N THR A 104 -8.01 5.58 19.76
CA THR A 104 -7.76 4.18 20.15
C THR A 104 -6.35 3.99 20.69
N ASP A 105 -6.00 2.76 21.05
CA ASP A 105 -4.64 2.36 21.46
C ASP A 105 -3.67 2.12 20.28
N ALA A 106 -4.18 2.23 19.05
CA ALA A 106 -3.43 2.04 17.81
C ALA A 106 -3.66 3.19 16.79
N PRO A 107 -3.46 4.48 17.20
CA PRO A 107 -3.68 5.60 16.30
C PRO A 107 -2.59 5.63 15.23
N LYS A 108 -2.98 5.74 13.97
CA LYS A 108 -2.06 5.92 12.85
C LYS A 108 -1.54 7.35 12.80
N ASP A 109 -0.28 7.54 12.37
CA ASP A 109 0.28 8.88 12.22
C ASP A 109 0.05 9.44 10.82
N ALA A 110 0.11 8.57 9.79
CA ALA A 110 -0.24 8.96 8.44
C ALA A 110 -0.93 7.82 7.68
N VAL A 111 -1.80 8.19 6.76
CA VAL A 111 -2.46 7.31 5.80
C VAL A 111 -2.41 7.97 4.44
N VAL A 112 -1.97 7.24 3.41
CA VAL A 112 -2.00 7.68 2.02
C VAL A 112 -3.04 6.92 1.22
N VAL A 113 -3.77 7.63 0.38
CA VAL A 113 -4.89 7.08 -0.41
C VAL A 113 -4.77 7.52 -1.85
N SER A 114 -5.14 6.65 -2.78
CA SER A 114 -5.18 6.92 -4.22
C SER A 114 -6.64 6.93 -4.73
N PRO A 115 -7.37 8.04 -4.59
CA PRO A 115 -8.77 8.11 -5.00
C PRO A 115 -9.00 7.80 -6.48
N HIS A 116 -7.98 7.96 -7.34
CA HIS A 116 -8.07 7.57 -8.76
C HIS A 116 -8.33 6.07 -8.97
N LYS A 117 -8.12 5.23 -7.96
CA LYS A 117 -8.43 3.78 -7.98
C LYS A 117 -9.86 3.47 -7.53
N PHE A 118 -10.58 4.44 -6.99
CA PHE A 118 -11.98 4.28 -6.59
C PHE A 118 -12.91 4.35 -7.79
N ILE A 119 -14.11 3.81 -7.64
CA ILE A 119 -15.18 4.00 -8.64
C ILE A 119 -15.46 5.49 -8.79
N GLY A 120 -15.44 5.99 -10.03
CA GLY A 120 -15.62 7.42 -10.31
C GLY A 120 -14.39 8.29 -10.07
N GLY A 121 -13.27 7.72 -9.66
CA GLY A 121 -12.06 8.43 -9.29
C GLY A 121 -11.01 8.78 -10.36
N PRO A 122 -11.10 8.37 -11.65
CA PRO A 122 -10.06 8.71 -12.62
C PRO A 122 -9.69 10.19 -12.61
N ALA A 123 -8.40 10.49 -12.61
CA ALA A 123 -7.82 11.83 -12.47
C ALA A 123 -8.12 12.58 -11.15
N ALA A 124 -8.58 11.87 -10.11
CA ALA A 124 -8.66 12.40 -8.76
C ALA A 124 -7.27 12.62 -8.17
N SER A 125 -7.14 13.66 -7.33
CA SER A 125 -5.92 13.91 -6.55
C SER A 125 -5.65 12.79 -5.56
N GLY A 126 -4.35 12.53 -5.28
CA GLY A 126 -3.93 11.72 -4.13
C GLY A 126 -4.27 12.43 -2.82
N VAL A 127 -4.54 11.65 -1.77
CA VAL A 127 -4.87 12.19 -0.45
C VAL A 127 -3.90 11.61 0.58
N MET A 128 -3.32 12.50 1.37
CA MET A 128 -2.55 12.14 2.57
C MET A 128 -3.24 12.73 3.79
N ILE A 129 -3.54 11.88 4.75
CA ILE A 129 -4.05 12.28 6.06
C ILE A 129 -2.90 12.08 7.04
N VAL A 130 -2.49 13.13 7.73
CA VAL A 130 -1.36 13.08 8.67
C VAL A 130 -1.71 13.77 9.97
N ARG A 131 -1.29 13.18 11.09
CA ARG A 131 -1.38 13.82 12.40
C ARG A 131 -0.38 14.98 12.47
N LYS A 132 -0.82 16.14 12.93
CA LYS A 132 0.04 17.34 13.01
C LYS A 132 1.31 17.09 13.83
N GLU A 133 1.20 16.31 14.90
CA GLU A 133 2.29 15.97 15.80
C GLU A 133 3.38 15.09 15.16
N ALA A 134 3.07 14.42 14.06
CA ALA A 134 4.03 13.63 13.31
C ALA A 134 4.93 14.49 12.39
N VAL A 135 4.57 15.76 12.18
CA VAL A 135 5.33 16.69 11.34
C VAL A 135 6.08 17.68 12.21
N SER A 136 7.38 17.47 12.34
CA SER A 136 8.25 18.29 13.20
C SER A 136 8.91 19.48 12.49
N LYS A 137 9.02 19.46 11.14
CA LYS A 137 9.69 20.50 10.39
C LYS A 137 8.76 21.71 10.16
N ALA A 138 9.31 22.90 10.35
CA ALA A 138 8.64 24.15 10.01
C ALA A 138 8.78 24.51 8.51
N THR A 139 9.79 23.95 7.83
CA THR A 139 10.03 24.14 6.40
C THR A 139 9.29 23.07 5.61
N PRO A 140 8.53 23.42 4.56
CA PRO A 140 7.85 22.44 3.71
C PRO A 140 8.83 21.56 2.96
N VAL A 141 8.34 20.39 2.55
CA VAL A 141 9.11 19.43 1.72
C VAL A 141 9.40 20.03 0.34
N PHE A 142 8.43 20.72 -0.24
CA PHE A 142 8.55 21.43 -1.53
C PHE A 142 8.26 22.92 -1.34
N PRO A 143 9.28 23.76 -1.05
CA PRO A 143 9.11 25.19 -0.93
C PRO A 143 8.65 25.83 -2.25
N GLY A 144 7.67 26.73 -2.20
CA GLY A 144 7.18 27.40 -3.40
C GLY A 144 6.03 28.36 -3.13
N GLY A 145 5.46 28.91 -4.19
CA GLY A 145 4.26 29.75 -4.09
C GLY A 145 3.11 28.97 -3.44
N GLY A 146 2.31 29.62 -2.63
CA GLY A 146 1.24 29.03 -1.84
C GLY A 146 1.66 28.53 -0.46
N THR A 147 2.94 28.18 -0.26
CA THR A 147 3.44 27.64 1.03
C THR A 147 3.82 28.71 2.04
N VAL A 148 3.89 29.96 1.60
CA VAL A 148 4.43 31.11 2.35
C VAL A 148 3.34 32.04 2.82
N ARG A 149 3.58 32.70 3.95
CA ARG A 149 2.81 33.85 4.45
C ARG A 149 3.40 35.16 3.97
N PHE A 150 4.72 35.22 3.84
CA PHE A 150 5.45 36.44 3.46
C PHE A 150 6.77 36.08 2.78
N VAL A 151 7.14 36.85 1.76
CA VAL A 151 8.45 36.78 1.10
C VAL A 151 8.93 38.22 0.79
N SER A 152 10.19 38.51 1.08
CA SER A 152 10.89 39.73 0.73
C SER A 152 12.25 39.41 0.10
N PRO A 153 13.00 40.41 -0.41
CA PRO A 153 14.38 40.20 -0.87
C PRO A 153 15.32 39.62 0.21
N TRP A 154 14.97 39.78 1.49
CA TRP A 154 15.87 39.46 2.61
C TRP A 154 15.37 38.34 3.52
N ALA A 155 14.07 38.04 3.48
CA ALA A 155 13.48 37.08 4.40
C ALA A 155 12.19 36.44 3.83
N HIS A 156 11.79 35.32 4.40
CA HIS A 156 10.52 34.68 4.11
C HIS A 156 9.97 33.98 5.37
N ASP A 157 8.64 33.84 5.41
CA ASP A 157 7.91 33.09 6.42
C ASP A 157 6.97 32.11 5.77
N TYR A 158 6.98 30.88 6.24
CA TYR A 158 6.06 29.84 5.80
C TYR A 158 4.72 29.92 6.54
N SER A 159 3.69 29.33 5.93
CA SER A 159 2.36 29.24 6.52
C SER A 159 2.37 28.41 7.81
N ASP A 160 1.64 28.87 8.82
CA ASP A 160 1.38 28.12 10.05
C ASP A 160 0.35 27.01 9.83
N ASN A 161 -0.46 27.10 8.77
CA ASN A 161 -1.35 26.03 8.35
C ASN A 161 -0.55 24.93 7.65
N LEU A 162 -0.50 23.74 8.26
CA LEU A 162 0.28 22.62 7.77
C LEU A 162 -0.11 22.21 6.34
N SER A 163 -1.40 22.11 6.06
CA SER A 163 -1.89 21.75 4.72
C SER A 163 -1.41 22.76 3.67
N ALA A 164 -1.67 24.04 3.89
CA ALA A 164 -1.23 25.09 2.98
C ALA A 164 0.29 25.14 2.82
N ARG A 165 1.04 24.85 3.89
CA ARG A 165 2.50 24.84 3.85
C ARG A 165 3.05 23.67 3.01
N GLU A 166 2.42 22.51 3.04
CA GLU A 166 2.90 21.32 2.32
C GLU A 166 2.34 21.20 0.89
N GLU A 167 1.37 22.05 0.51
CA GLU A 167 0.75 22.07 -0.82
C GLU A 167 1.27 23.26 -1.64
N ALA A 168 2.44 23.09 -2.27
CA ALA A 168 3.02 24.11 -3.13
C ALA A 168 2.27 24.26 -4.46
N GLY A 169 2.14 25.51 -4.92
CA GLY A 169 1.53 25.84 -6.21
C GLY A 169 0.01 25.98 -6.15
N THR A 170 -0.62 25.99 -7.33
CA THR A 170 -2.07 26.02 -7.45
C THR A 170 -2.63 24.61 -7.26
N PRO A 171 -3.58 24.39 -6.33
CA PRO A 171 -4.14 23.08 -6.09
C PRO A 171 -4.91 22.55 -7.31
N ASN A 172 -4.92 21.23 -7.47
CA ASN A 172 -5.70 20.54 -8.50
C ASN A 172 -7.19 20.49 -8.10
N VAL A 173 -7.86 21.64 -8.11
CA VAL A 173 -9.23 21.81 -7.61
C VAL A 173 -10.21 20.76 -8.20
N ILE A 174 -10.10 20.50 -9.50
CA ILE A 174 -10.96 19.50 -10.15
C ILE A 174 -10.63 18.08 -9.68
N GLY A 175 -9.36 17.76 -9.49
CA GLY A 175 -8.92 16.48 -8.93
C GLY A 175 -9.38 16.29 -7.49
N ASP A 176 -9.38 17.36 -6.69
CA ASP A 176 -9.82 17.35 -5.30
C ASP A 176 -11.33 17.11 -5.20
N ILE A 177 -12.13 17.78 -6.06
CA ILE A 177 -13.57 17.53 -6.17
C ILE A 177 -13.84 16.08 -6.59
N ARG A 178 -13.09 15.54 -7.56
CA ARG A 178 -13.22 14.14 -7.97
C ARG A 178 -12.87 13.17 -6.84
N ALA A 179 -11.84 13.46 -6.06
CA ALA A 179 -11.48 12.67 -4.89
C ALA A 179 -12.64 12.63 -3.89
N ALA A 180 -13.22 13.80 -3.56
CA ALA A 180 -14.36 13.88 -2.66
C ALA A 180 -15.56 13.08 -3.19
N LEU A 181 -15.92 13.23 -4.47
CA LEU A 181 -16.99 12.47 -5.10
C LEU A 181 -16.75 10.96 -5.08
N ALA A 182 -15.52 10.51 -5.30
CA ALA A 182 -15.17 9.08 -5.24
C ALA A 182 -15.37 8.50 -3.83
N PHE A 183 -15.06 9.24 -2.77
CA PHE A 183 -15.36 8.84 -1.39
C PHE A 183 -16.87 8.80 -1.13
N LEU A 184 -17.64 9.78 -1.62
CA LEU A 184 -19.10 9.77 -1.48
C LEU A 184 -19.75 8.57 -2.19
N VAL A 185 -19.25 8.20 -3.38
CA VAL A 185 -19.72 6.99 -4.10
C VAL A 185 -19.41 5.74 -3.28
N LYS A 186 -18.21 5.62 -2.71
CA LYS A 186 -17.85 4.50 -1.83
C LYS A 186 -18.76 4.42 -0.61
N GLU A 187 -19.02 5.55 0.04
CA GLU A 187 -19.91 5.64 1.20
C GLU A 187 -21.35 5.21 0.85
N ALA A 188 -21.86 5.68 -0.30
CA ALA A 188 -23.19 5.30 -0.78
C ALA A 188 -23.32 3.80 -1.09
N ILE A 189 -22.27 3.14 -1.56
CA ILE A 189 -22.23 1.68 -1.75
C ILE A 189 -22.33 0.97 -0.38
N GLY A 190 -21.59 1.48 0.60
CA GLY A 190 -21.56 0.97 1.97
C GLY A 190 -20.60 -0.19 2.18
N GLN A 191 -19.85 -0.13 3.27
CA GLN A 191 -18.79 -1.10 3.57
C GLN A 191 -19.31 -2.55 3.70
N ARG A 192 -20.45 -2.75 4.36
CA ARG A 192 -21.04 -4.08 4.54
C ARG A 192 -21.29 -4.80 3.22
N LEU A 193 -21.88 -4.11 2.23
CA LEU A 193 -22.13 -4.69 0.90
C LEU A 193 -20.82 -5.05 0.20
N MET A 194 -19.80 -4.20 0.30
CA MET A 194 -18.49 -4.47 -0.28
C MET A 194 -17.83 -5.71 0.35
N ASP A 195 -17.87 -5.83 1.68
CA ASP A 195 -17.30 -6.97 2.40
C ASP A 195 -17.99 -8.29 2.02
N GLU A 196 -19.35 -8.29 2.01
CA GLU A 196 -20.14 -9.45 1.62
C GLU A 196 -19.83 -9.90 0.17
N ARG A 197 -19.74 -8.95 -0.76
CA ARG A 197 -19.46 -9.22 -2.18
C ARG A 197 -18.04 -9.71 -2.40
N ASN A 198 -17.06 -9.08 -1.77
CA ASN A 198 -15.67 -9.48 -1.88
C ASN A 198 -15.44 -10.88 -1.31
N ALA A 199 -16.03 -11.20 -0.17
CA ALA A 199 -15.97 -12.54 0.41
C ALA A 199 -16.60 -13.59 -0.52
N ALA A 200 -17.79 -13.30 -1.07
CA ALA A 200 -18.48 -14.19 -1.99
C ALA A 200 -17.68 -14.43 -3.28
N TRP A 201 -17.10 -13.39 -3.88
CA TRP A 201 -16.29 -13.52 -5.10
C TRP A 201 -15.01 -14.29 -4.84
N ARG A 202 -14.32 -14.03 -3.72
CA ARG A 202 -13.14 -14.79 -3.34
C ARG A 202 -13.46 -16.29 -3.17
N ALA A 203 -14.52 -16.60 -2.44
CA ALA A 203 -14.95 -17.98 -2.23
C ALA A 203 -15.27 -18.67 -3.56
N LYS A 204 -16.01 -18.01 -4.45
CA LYS A 204 -16.36 -18.53 -5.78
C LYS A 204 -15.12 -18.79 -6.64
N ALA A 205 -14.16 -17.86 -6.69
CA ALA A 205 -12.93 -18.04 -7.46
C ALA A 205 -12.11 -19.22 -6.93
N LEU A 206 -11.92 -19.30 -5.62
CA LEU A 206 -11.17 -20.41 -5.01
C LEU A 206 -11.84 -21.77 -5.22
N ALA A 207 -13.18 -21.84 -5.20
CA ALA A 207 -13.91 -23.08 -5.47
C ALA A 207 -13.71 -23.61 -6.90
N VAL A 208 -13.40 -22.72 -7.85
CA VAL A 208 -13.17 -23.09 -9.26
C VAL A 208 -11.67 -23.33 -9.54
N TRP A 209 -10.79 -22.54 -8.94
CA TRP A 209 -9.39 -22.51 -9.36
C TRP A 209 -8.48 -23.41 -8.51
N ARG A 210 -8.81 -23.65 -7.25
CA ARG A 210 -7.92 -24.39 -6.33
C ARG A 210 -7.58 -25.78 -6.82
N ASP A 211 -8.56 -26.50 -7.38
CA ASP A 211 -8.41 -27.87 -7.84
C ASP A 211 -8.13 -27.96 -9.35
N ASN A 212 -7.94 -26.82 -10.03
CA ASN A 212 -7.61 -26.79 -11.45
C ASN A 212 -6.09 -27.00 -11.63
N PRO A 213 -5.66 -28.14 -12.25
CA PRO A 213 -4.24 -28.47 -12.37
C PRO A 213 -3.46 -27.48 -13.25
N ALA A 214 -4.16 -26.73 -14.13
CA ALA A 214 -3.54 -25.73 -15.00
C ALA A 214 -3.34 -24.37 -14.32
N ILE A 215 -3.92 -24.14 -13.14
CA ILE A 215 -3.83 -22.85 -12.44
C ILE A 215 -3.01 -23.02 -11.17
N GLU A 216 -1.99 -22.22 -11.03
CA GLU A 216 -1.23 -22.08 -9.79
C GLU A 216 -1.48 -20.71 -9.20
N ILE A 217 -2.22 -20.63 -8.10
CA ILE A 217 -2.47 -19.38 -7.39
C ILE A 217 -1.22 -19.03 -6.57
N LEU A 218 -0.71 -17.84 -6.72
CA LEU A 218 0.44 -17.34 -5.99
C LEU A 218 0.02 -16.63 -4.71
N GLY A 219 0.84 -16.74 -3.68
CA GLY A 219 0.65 -16.08 -2.38
C GLY A 219 0.42 -17.07 -1.26
N ASN A 220 0.27 -16.54 -0.05
CA ASN A 220 0.09 -17.31 1.16
C ASN A 220 -1.36 -17.80 1.29
N ASP A 221 -1.57 -19.08 1.12
CA ASP A 221 -2.90 -19.72 1.21
C ASP A 221 -3.43 -19.85 2.66
N LYS A 222 -2.55 -19.67 3.65
CA LYS A 222 -2.88 -19.64 5.09
C LYS A 222 -3.27 -18.25 5.59
N ALA A 223 -3.19 -17.23 4.73
CA ALA A 223 -3.53 -15.86 5.12
C ALA A 223 -4.96 -15.77 5.66
N ARG A 224 -5.09 -15.20 6.87
CA ARG A 224 -6.38 -15.12 7.58
C ARG A 224 -7.39 -14.25 6.88
N HIS A 225 -6.92 -13.19 6.22
CA HIS A 225 -7.80 -12.24 5.56
C HIS A 225 -7.20 -11.79 4.23
N ALA A 226 -8.00 -11.89 3.16
CA ALA A 226 -7.60 -11.44 1.85
C ALA A 226 -8.81 -11.06 0.99
N LEU A 227 -8.66 -9.99 0.19
CA LEU A 227 -9.63 -9.57 -0.80
C LEU A 227 -9.55 -10.44 -2.08
N PRO A 228 -10.53 -10.37 -3.00
CA PRO A 228 -10.56 -11.15 -4.24
C PRO A 228 -9.59 -10.60 -5.30
N VAL A 229 -8.33 -10.40 -4.91
CA VAL A 229 -7.21 -10.11 -5.79
C VAL A 229 -6.36 -11.36 -5.88
N PHE A 230 -6.12 -11.86 -7.10
CA PHE A 230 -5.41 -13.10 -7.33
C PHE A 230 -4.27 -12.88 -8.31
N SER A 231 -3.09 -13.33 -7.94
CA SER A 231 -1.99 -13.56 -8.85
C SER A 231 -1.86 -15.05 -9.12
N PHE A 232 -1.65 -15.43 -10.37
CA PHE A 232 -1.59 -16.82 -10.74
C PHE A 232 -0.68 -17.05 -11.96
N ARG A 233 -0.20 -18.29 -12.11
CA ARG A 233 0.46 -18.77 -13.32
C ARG A 233 -0.42 -19.83 -13.98
N VAL A 234 -0.35 -19.89 -15.32
CA VAL A 234 -1.01 -20.94 -16.10
C VAL A 234 0.04 -21.95 -16.51
N LYS A 235 -0.13 -23.22 -16.11
CA LYS A 235 0.77 -24.30 -16.47
C LYS A 235 0.49 -24.82 -17.86
N ASP A 236 1.53 -25.11 -18.62
CA ASP A 236 1.43 -25.91 -19.85
C ASP A 236 1.50 -27.39 -19.47
N LEU A 237 0.33 -28.03 -19.41
CA LEU A 237 0.22 -29.41 -18.98
C LEU A 237 0.75 -30.42 -20.01
N GLU A 238 0.94 -30.01 -21.26
CA GLU A 238 1.44 -30.87 -22.34
C GLU A 238 2.96 -30.81 -22.47
N ARG A 239 3.52 -29.58 -22.39
CA ARG A 239 4.95 -29.33 -22.64
C ARG A 239 5.75 -29.12 -21.37
N GLY A 240 5.07 -28.91 -20.25
CA GLY A 240 5.68 -28.50 -18.98
C GLY A 240 5.99 -27.00 -18.95
N GLY A 241 6.22 -26.49 -17.72
CA GLY A 241 6.46 -25.05 -17.50
C GLY A 241 5.18 -24.23 -17.49
N TYR A 242 5.29 -22.96 -17.90
CA TYR A 242 4.20 -22.00 -17.78
C TYR A 242 3.96 -21.25 -19.10
N VAL A 243 2.70 -20.97 -19.37
CA VAL A 243 2.30 -20.10 -20.46
C VAL A 243 2.73 -18.67 -20.14
N HIS A 244 3.38 -18.01 -21.11
CA HIS A 244 3.88 -16.64 -20.89
C HIS A 244 2.75 -15.68 -20.52
N GLN A 245 2.96 -14.87 -19.49
CA GLN A 245 1.93 -14.01 -18.89
C GLN A 245 1.29 -13.04 -19.89
N GLN A 246 2.05 -12.52 -20.88
CA GLN A 246 1.51 -11.63 -21.90
C GLN A 246 0.54 -12.36 -22.85
N LEU A 247 0.80 -13.64 -23.16
CA LEU A 247 -0.15 -14.43 -23.95
C LEU A 247 -1.46 -14.64 -23.17
N VAL A 248 -1.36 -15.02 -21.88
CA VAL A 248 -2.55 -15.21 -21.03
C VAL A 248 -3.38 -13.93 -20.94
N THR A 249 -2.75 -12.79 -20.64
CA THR A 249 -3.46 -11.51 -20.51
C THR A 249 -4.07 -11.06 -21.84
N ARG A 250 -3.37 -11.29 -22.96
CA ARG A 250 -3.88 -10.96 -24.29
C ARG A 250 -5.09 -11.82 -24.68
N MET A 251 -5.04 -13.12 -24.42
CA MET A 251 -6.16 -14.02 -24.66
C MET A 251 -7.37 -13.68 -23.79
N LEU A 252 -7.17 -13.38 -22.52
CA LEU A 252 -8.23 -12.94 -21.63
C LEU A 252 -8.92 -11.68 -22.16
N SER A 253 -8.15 -10.71 -22.62
CA SER A 253 -8.68 -9.47 -23.17
C SER A 253 -9.41 -9.70 -24.50
N ASP A 254 -8.76 -10.35 -25.48
CA ASP A 254 -9.26 -10.41 -26.86
C ASP A 254 -10.42 -11.39 -27.04
N ILE A 255 -10.40 -12.50 -26.29
CA ILE A 255 -11.39 -13.56 -26.43
C ILE A 255 -12.55 -13.40 -25.45
N TYR A 256 -12.25 -12.96 -24.23
CA TYR A 256 -13.23 -12.95 -23.13
C TYR A 256 -13.58 -11.55 -22.63
N GLY A 257 -12.91 -10.50 -23.12
CA GLY A 257 -13.12 -9.11 -22.64
C GLY A 257 -12.69 -8.90 -21.20
N ILE A 258 -11.81 -9.75 -20.66
CA ILE A 258 -11.32 -9.69 -19.28
C ILE A 258 -9.98 -8.95 -19.27
N GLN A 259 -9.95 -7.81 -18.60
CA GLN A 259 -8.71 -7.09 -18.36
C GLN A 259 -7.95 -7.72 -17.21
N ALA A 260 -6.73 -8.19 -17.49
CA ALA A 260 -5.81 -8.72 -16.51
C ALA A 260 -4.45 -8.04 -16.66
N ARG A 261 -3.67 -7.97 -15.59
CA ARG A 261 -2.33 -7.39 -15.60
C ARG A 261 -1.28 -8.50 -15.56
N GLY A 262 -0.33 -8.48 -16.49
CA GLY A 262 0.85 -9.34 -16.45
C GLY A 262 2.08 -8.59 -15.92
N GLY A 263 3.04 -9.32 -15.35
CA GLY A 263 4.29 -8.81 -14.83
C GLY A 263 4.27 -8.52 -13.32
N CYS A 264 5.28 -7.79 -12.82
CA CYS A 264 5.55 -7.63 -11.38
C CYS A 264 4.57 -6.73 -10.62
N ALA A 265 3.61 -6.10 -11.26
CA ALA A 265 2.57 -5.25 -10.64
C ALA A 265 3.09 -4.12 -9.73
N CYS A 266 4.31 -3.59 -10.01
CA CYS A 266 5.00 -2.59 -9.18
C CYS A 266 5.26 -3.04 -7.74
N ALA A 267 5.41 -4.34 -7.51
CA ALA A 267 5.79 -4.97 -6.25
C ALA A 267 6.89 -6.00 -6.51
N GLY A 268 7.99 -5.54 -7.13
CA GLY A 268 9.10 -6.37 -7.59
C GLY A 268 9.66 -7.31 -6.53
N PRO A 269 10.03 -6.84 -5.32
CA PRO A 269 10.54 -7.70 -4.27
C PRO A 269 9.59 -8.83 -3.90
N TYR A 270 8.29 -8.52 -3.74
CA TYR A 270 7.30 -9.55 -3.45
C TYR A 270 7.08 -10.51 -4.62
N ALA A 271 7.06 -10.01 -5.86
CA ALA A 271 6.97 -10.86 -7.04
C ALA A 271 8.17 -11.83 -7.16
N HIS A 272 9.38 -11.39 -6.83
CA HIS A 272 10.57 -12.25 -6.79
C HIS A 272 10.41 -13.38 -5.77
N ARG A 273 9.93 -13.08 -4.57
CA ARG A 273 9.63 -14.12 -3.56
C ARG A 273 8.57 -15.11 -4.02
N LEU A 274 7.47 -14.62 -4.58
CA LEU A 274 6.38 -15.48 -5.06
C LEU A 274 6.79 -16.41 -6.22
N LEU A 275 7.77 -15.99 -7.00
CA LEU A 275 8.26 -16.73 -8.18
C LEU A 275 9.58 -17.45 -7.94
N ASP A 276 10.12 -17.35 -6.71
CA ASP A 276 11.42 -17.90 -6.33
C ASP A 276 12.55 -17.47 -7.27
N ILE A 277 12.58 -16.15 -7.58
CA ILE A 277 13.58 -15.54 -8.45
C ILE A 277 14.74 -15.04 -7.60
N GLY A 278 15.90 -15.68 -7.75
CA GLY A 278 17.13 -15.26 -7.11
C GLY A 278 17.87 -14.13 -7.85
N PRO A 279 18.98 -13.61 -7.26
CA PRO A 279 19.74 -12.49 -7.86
C PRO A 279 20.20 -12.76 -9.28
N GLU A 280 20.74 -13.95 -9.55
CA GLU A 280 21.25 -14.33 -10.88
C GLU A 280 20.16 -14.36 -11.95
N GLN A 281 18.96 -14.82 -11.58
CA GLN A 281 17.80 -14.88 -12.49
C GLN A 281 17.16 -13.50 -12.69
N SER A 282 17.33 -12.59 -11.73
CA SER A 282 16.78 -11.24 -11.81
C SER A 282 17.54 -10.34 -12.79
N GLU A 283 18.82 -10.64 -13.06
CA GLU A 283 19.69 -9.88 -13.98
C GLU A 283 19.66 -10.42 -15.42
N ALA A 284 19.08 -11.58 -15.64
CA ALA A 284 18.98 -12.25 -16.95
C ALA A 284 17.74 -11.81 -17.76
#